data_c4028b14a1e1819ec906628f61de822e
#
_entry.id   c4028b14a1e1819ec906628f61de822e
#
_cell.length_a   1.000
_cell.length_b   1.000
_cell.length_c   1.000
_cell.angle_alpha   90.00
_cell.angle_beta   90.00
_cell.angle_gamma   90.00
#
_symmetry.space_group_name_H-M   'P 1'
#
loop_
_entity.id
_entity.type
_entity.pdbx_description
1 polymer ?
#
loop_
_entity_poly.entity_id
_entity_poly.type
_entity_poly.pdbx_seq_one_letter_code
_entity_poly.pdbx_strand_id
1 'polypeptide(L)'
;MANEVVKFNNDMNTVALRKFNSVEINLLMAICSRIREQGLKHIEFDFRYLKHLTKFPYDDMKSFVNTLDKSYSKLLECHIRIGDDIEWTRFVLFTKYTINVEKQIITIGINEEFKYILNELTSNFTRFELDEFVNFKSTYTKEFYRRMKQFRYTGIWIVDIEEFKYLMDIPLNYKIDTIDKKVFKPIMNELGENYNLKIIKKYKKGLGRGRSRVSGFEFRFKKSNKKQKTDEAKDLAKILFENNLKTFDYAQANAYINRKIKIFDKIFDRYNYLSII
;
A
#
# COMPACT_ATOMS: atom_id res chain seq x y z
N MET A 1 -11.37 -17.09 10.83
CA MET A 1 -10.90 -16.79 9.47
C MET A 1 -9.50 -16.22 9.62
N ALA A 2 -8.54 -16.62 8.80
CA ALA A 2 -7.20 -16.06 8.84
C ALA A 2 -7.29 -14.56 8.49
N ASN A 3 -6.53 -13.71 9.19
CA ASN A 3 -6.45 -12.29 8.90
C ASN A 3 -5.91 -12.10 7.47
N GLU A 4 -6.69 -11.49 6.60
CA GLU A 4 -6.27 -11.16 5.24
C GLU A 4 -5.17 -10.10 5.29
N VAL A 5 -4.02 -10.42 4.71
CA VAL A 5 -2.84 -9.54 4.72
C VAL A 5 -2.65 -8.92 3.34
N VAL A 6 -2.66 -7.61 3.29
CA VAL A 6 -2.25 -6.85 2.10
C VAL A 6 -0.73 -6.73 2.08
N LYS A 7 -0.10 -7.11 0.97
CA LYS A 7 1.33 -6.93 0.75
C LYS A 7 1.59 -6.59 -0.71
N PHE A 8 2.35 -5.53 -0.94
CA PHE A 8 2.72 -5.08 -2.28
C PHE A 8 4.06 -4.34 -2.28
N ASN A 9 4.70 -4.27 -3.45
CA ASN A 9 5.91 -3.47 -3.65
C ASN A 9 5.64 -1.99 -3.35
N ASN A 10 6.60 -1.29 -2.77
CA ASN A 10 6.47 0.12 -2.41
C ASN A 10 6.14 1.02 -3.61
N ASP A 11 6.44 0.61 -4.84
CA ASP A 11 6.05 1.34 -6.05
C ASP A 11 4.54 1.56 -6.15
N MET A 12 3.73 0.65 -5.57
CA MET A 12 2.29 0.84 -5.45
C MET A 12 1.91 2.08 -4.60
N ASN A 13 2.78 2.55 -3.70
CA ASN A 13 2.54 3.76 -2.91
C ASN A 13 2.76 5.05 -3.70
N THR A 14 3.39 4.99 -4.88
CA THR A 14 3.49 6.14 -5.79
C THR A 14 2.19 6.39 -6.54
N VAL A 15 1.30 5.39 -6.60
CA VAL A 15 -0.03 5.53 -7.21
C VAL A 15 -0.94 6.31 -6.27
N ALA A 16 -1.25 7.55 -6.65
CA ALA A 16 -2.30 8.32 -6.00
C ALA A 16 -3.66 7.77 -6.45
N LEU A 17 -4.46 7.28 -5.50
CA LEU A 17 -5.79 6.74 -5.78
C LEU A 17 -6.81 7.88 -5.88
N ARG A 18 -6.50 8.84 -6.78
CA ARG A 18 -7.38 9.96 -7.11
C ARG A 18 -8.72 9.40 -7.57
N LYS A 19 -9.78 10.08 -7.27
CA LYS A 19 -11.12 9.66 -7.69
C LYS A 19 -11.69 8.43 -6.96
N PHE A 20 -10.93 7.74 -6.13
CA PHE A 20 -11.46 6.62 -5.33
C PHE A 20 -12.05 7.11 -4.01
N ASN A 21 -13.24 6.64 -3.69
CA ASN A 21 -13.79 6.79 -2.36
C ASN A 21 -13.27 5.69 -1.41
N SER A 22 -13.62 5.78 -0.12
CA SER A 22 -13.13 4.83 0.90
C SER A 22 -13.49 3.37 0.61
N VAL A 23 -14.68 3.09 0.06
CA VAL A 23 -15.15 1.75 -0.29
C VAL A 23 -14.39 1.20 -1.50
N GLU A 24 -14.18 2.03 -2.52
CA GLU A 24 -13.43 1.66 -3.72
C GLU A 24 -11.97 1.34 -3.40
N ILE A 25 -11.35 2.08 -2.47
CA ILE A 25 -10.01 1.77 -1.98
C ILE A 25 -10.00 0.43 -1.20
N ASN A 26 -11.04 0.14 -0.41
CA ASN A 26 -11.17 -1.14 0.26
C ASN A 26 -11.22 -2.30 -0.74
N LEU A 27 -12.02 -2.16 -1.81
CA LEU A 27 -12.10 -3.16 -2.90
C LEU A 27 -10.73 -3.41 -3.54
N LEU A 28 -9.98 -2.36 -3.86
CA LEU A 28 -8.63 -2.51 -4.40
C LEU A 28 -7.70 -3.27 -3.45
N MET A 29 -7.70 -2.93 -2.16
CA MET A 29 -6.84 -3.60 -1.19
C MET A 29 -7.27 -5.06 -0.93
N ALA A 30 -8.58 -5.37 -0.97
CA ALA A 30 -9.08 -6.73 -0.91
C ALA A 30 -8.62 -7.58 -2.11
N ILE A 31 -8.57 -6.99 -3.30
CA ILE A 31 -8.00 -7.64 -4.49
C ILE A 31 -6.51 -7.90 -4.28
N CYS A 32 -5.74 -6.89 -3.84
CA CYS A 32 -4.31 -7.03 -3.61
C CYS A 32 -3.99 -8.11 -2.56
N SER A 33 -4.82 -8.29 -1.53
CA SER A 33 -4.61 -9.35 -0.52
C SER A 33 -4.73 -10.75 -1.12
N ARG A 34 -5.64 -10.93 -2.09
CA ARG A 34 -5.96 -12.23 -2.70
C ARG A 34 -5.01 -12.62 -3.83
N ILE A 35 -4.62 -11.67 -4.67
CA ILE A 35 -3.73 -11.92 -5.82
C ILE A 35 -2.43 -12.57 -5.37
N ARG A 36 -1.89 -12.17 -4.22
CA ARG A 36 -0.65 -12.66 -3.65
C ARG A 36 -0.59 -14.18 -3.52
N GLU A 37 -1.72 -14.82 -3.26
CA GLU A 37 -1.76 -16.25 -2.92
C GLU A 37 -1.96 -17.16 -4.13
N GLN A 38 -2.40 -16.63 -5.27
CA GLN A 38 -2.91 -17.47 -6.35
C GLN A 38 -2.09 -17.44 -7.65
N GLY A 39 -1.21 -16.46 -7.85
CA GLY A 39 -0.36 -16.38 -9.05
C GLY A 39 -1.10 -16.39 -10.40
N LEU A 40 -2.43 -16.20 -10.39
CA LEU A 40 -3.34 -16.44 -11.51
C LEU A 40 -3.48 -15.22 -12.40
N LYS A 41 -3.76 -15.47 -13.70
CA LYS A 41 -4.14 -14.42 -14.67
C LYS A 41 -5.53 -13.83 -14.40
N HIS A 42 -6.40 -14.58 -13.73
CA HIS A 42 -7.76 -14.20 -13.37
C HIS A 42 -8.07 -14.63 -11.94
N ILE A 43 -8.77 -13.78 -11.21
CA ILE A 43 -9.24 -14.08 -9.86
C ILE A 43 -10.74 -13.89 -9.82
N GLU A 44 -11.41 -14.84 -9.19
CA GLU A 44 -12.83 -14.79 -8.92
C GLU A 44 -13.09 -14.44 -7.44
N PHE A 45 -14.08 -13.58 -7.24
CA PHE A 45 -14.57 -13.21 -5.93
C PHE A 45 -16.07 -13.42 -5.86
N ASP A 46 -16.53 -14.12 -4.84
CA ASP A 46 -17.93 -14.15 -4.44
C ASP A 46 -18.35 -12.79 -3.87
N PHE A 47 -19.56 -12.33 -4.17
CA PHE A 47 -20.05 -11.02 -3.72
C PHE A 47 -20.16 -10.92 -2.20
N ARG A 48 -20.59 -11.98 -1.52
CA ARG A 48 -20.71 -12.00 -0.05
C ARG A 48 -19.35 -11.88 0.59
N TYR A 49 -18.36 -12.56 0.00
CA TYR A 49 -16.98 -12.48 0.46
C TYR A 49 -16.43 -11.05 0.30
N LEU A 50 -16.61 -10.41 -0.86
CA LEU A 50 -16.18 -9.02 -1.06
C LEU A 50 -16.92 -8.05 -0.13
N LYS A 51 -18.24 -8.19 0.04
CA LYS A 51 -19.01 -7.37 0.99
C LYS A 51 -18.44 -7.47 2.40
N HIS A 52 -18.13 -8.68 2.84
CA HIS A 52 -17.54 -8.93 4.16
C HIS A 52 -16.15 -8.30 4.30
N LEU A 53 -15.23 -8.56 3.35
CA LEU A 53 -13.87 -8.05 3.39
C LEU A 53 -13.80 -6.52 3.37
N THR A 54 -14.66 -5.89 2.59
CA THR A 54 -14.65 -4.44 2.41
C THR A 54 -15.53 -3.69 3.40
N LYS A 55 -16.24 -4.42 4.27
CA LYS A 55 -17.27 -3.86 5.16
C LYS A 55 -18.24 -2.97 4.40
N PHE A 56 -18.77 -3.49 3.29
CA PHE A 56 -19.66 -2.75 2.43
C PHE A 56 -20.92 -2.30 3.17
N PRO A 57 -21.28 -1.00 3.13
CA PRO A 57 -22.28 -0.44 4.06
C PRO A 57 -23.72 -0.72 3.67
N TYR A 58 -23.97 -1.34 2.50
CA TYR A 58 -25.34 -1.55 2.00
C TYR A 58 -25.63 -3.02 1.74
N ASP A 59 -26.81 -3.47 2.12
CA ASP A 59 -27.28 -4.86 1.86
C ASP A 59 -27.88 -5.03 0.46
N ASP A 60 -28.31 -3.93 -0.16
CA ASP A 60 -28.93 -3.95 -1.47
C ASP A 60 -27.98 -4.41 -2.58
N MET A 61 -28.38 -5.45 -3.30
CA MET A 61 -27.59 -6.06 -4.40
C MET A 61 -27.34 -5.08 -5.55
N LYS A 62 -28.32 -4.27 -5.90
CA LYS A 62 -28.23 -3.31 -7.01
C LYS A 62 -27.20 -2.24 -6.70
N SER A 63 -27.19 -1.69 -5.50
CA SER A 63 -26.20 -0.71 -5.06
C SER A 63 -24.80 -1.31 -5.01
N PHE A 64 -24.68 -2.57 -4.57
CA PHE A 64 -23.40 -3.26 -4.56
C PHE A 64 -22.84 -3.45 -5.97
N VAL A 65 -23.64 -4.00 -6.89
CA VAL A 65 -23.23 -4.20 -8.29
C VAL A 65 -22.86 -2.89 -8.96
N ASN A 66 -23.65 -1.83 -8.77
CA ASN A 66 -23.32 -0.50 -9.29
C ASN A 66 -22.01 0.05 -8.72
N THR A 67 -21.73 -0.20 -7.44
CA THR A 67 -20.47 0.22 -6.81
C THR A 67 -19.30 -0.59 -7.36
N LEU A 68 -19.45 -1.90 -7.54
CA LEU A 68 -18.45 -2.75 -8.20
C LEU A 68 -18.14 -2.23 -9.59
N ASP A 69 -19.15 -2.05 -10.44
CA ASP A 69 -19.00 -1.60 -11.82
C ASP A 69 -18.24 -0.26 -11.88
N LYS A 70 -18.66 0.74 -11.11
CA LYS A 70 -17.99 2.05 -11.02
C LYS A 70 -16.54 1.93 -10.51
N SER A 71 -16.31 1.10 -9.50
CA SER A 71 -14.98 0.92 -8.90
C SER A 71 -14.03 0.26 -9.90
N TYR A 72 -14.47 -0.80 -10.56
CA TYR A 72 -13.64 -1.53 -11.52
C TYR A 72 -13.42 -0.76 -12.81
N SER A 73 -14.38 0.05 -13.27
CA SER A 73 -14.16 1.00 -14.36
C SER A 73 -13.00 1.95 -14.05
N LYS A 74 -12.95 2.50 -12.84
CA LYS A 74 -11.83 3.33 -12.39
C LYS A 74 -10.52 2.53 -12.25
N LEU A 75 -10.59 1.29 -11.79
CA LEU A 75 -9.42 0.42 -11.64
C LEU A 75 -8.77 0.08 -12.97
N LEU A 76 -9.53 -0.03 -14.06
CA LEU A 76 -9.00 -0.21 -15.42
C LEU A 76 -8.19 1.02 -15.89
N GLU A 77 -8.44 2.20 -15.34
CA GLU A 77 -7.67 3.41 -15.62
C GLU A 77 -6.39 3.51 -14.76
N CYS A 78 -6.24 2.67 -13.72
CA CYS A 78 -5.08 2.70 -12.85
C CYS A 78 -3.85 2.16 -13.57
N HIS A 79 -2.82 2.97 -13.60
CA HIS A 79 -1.54 2.59 -14.16
C HIS A 79 -0.40 2.92 -13.20
N ILE A 80 0.68 2.17 -13.32
CA ILE A 80 1.94 2.40 -12.62
C ILE A 80 2.98 2.82 -13.65
N ARG A 81 3.85 3.77 -13.28
CA ARG A 81 5.08 4.09 -13.98
C ARG A 81 6.24 3.53 -13.15
N ILE A 82 7.08 2.72 -13.77
CA ILE A 82 8.33 2.21 -13.20
C ILE A 82 9.50 2.66 -14.08
N GLY A 83 10.68 2.80 -13.49
CA GLY A 83 11.87 3.32 -14.15
C GLY A 83 12.26 4.72 -13.66
N ASP A 84 13.21 5.33 -14.33
CA ASP A 84 13.75 6.65 -14.01
C ASP A 84 13.31 7.72 -15.04
N ASP A 85 14.02 8.83 -15.11
CA ASP A 85 13.71 9.90 -16.06
C ASP A 85 14.31 9.67 -17.46
N ILE A 86 15.16 8.64 -17.62
CA ILE A 86 15.79 8.26 -18.89
C ILE A 86 14.98 7.16 -19.56
N GLU A 87 14.60 6.13 -18.79
CA GLU A 87 13.84 4.98 -19.28
C GLU A 87 12.73 4.61 -18.30
N TRP A 88 11.50 4.55 -18.77
CA TRP A 88 10.34 4.15 -17.95
C TRP A 88 9.34 3.32 -18.74
N THR A 89 8.68 2.42 -18.03
CA THR A 89 7.54 1.66 -18.51
C THR A 89 6.29 2.09 -17.76
N ARG A 90 5.17 2.18 -18.48
CA ARG A 90 3.86 2.43 -17.89
C ARG A 90 2.90 1.35 -18.31
N PHE A 91 2.21 0.75 -17.34
CA PHE A 91 1.23 -0.31 -17.59
C PHE A 91 0.01 -0.17 -16.68
N VAL A 92 -1.13 -0.73 -17.12
CA VAL A 92 -2.35 -0.80 -16.32
C VAL A 92 -2.27 -1.98 -15.35
N LEU A 93 -2.91 -1.85 -14.18
CA LEU A 93 -2.92 -2.91 -13.16
C LEU A 93 -3.84 -4.07 -13.57
N PHE A 94 -4.99 -3.73 -14.12
CA PHE A 94 -6.06 -4.66 -14.45
C PHE A 94 -6.39 -4.56 -15.93
N THR A 95 -6.69 -5.71 -16.56
CA THR A 95 -6.94 -5.79 -17.99
C THR A 95 -8.43 -5.87 -18.32
N LYS A 96 -9.21 -6.46 -17.45
CA LYS A 96 -10.66 -6.61 -17.59
C LYS A 96 -11.32 -6.95 -16.27
N TYR A 97 -12.63 -6.79 -16.20
CA TYR A 97 -13.49 -7.42 -15.19
C TYR A 97 -14.76 -7.95 -15.85
N THR A 98 -15.37 -8.97 -15.23
CA THR A 98 -16.65 -9.53 -15.62
C THR A 98 -17.51 -9.69 -14.38
N ILE A 99 -18.67 -9.07 -14.34
CA ILE A 99 -19.66 -9.20 -13.27
C ILE A 99 -20.75 -10.18 -13.73
N ASN A 100 -20.93 -11.26 -12.99
CA ASN A 100 -22.05 -12.18 -13.17
C ASN A 100 -23.00 -12.04 -11.99
N VAL A 101 -24.14 -11.38 -12.22
CA VAL A 101 -25.12 -11.07 -11.18
C VAL A 101 -25.86 -12.32 -10.72
N GLU A 102 -26.14 -13.25 -11.62
CA GLU A 102 -26.86 -14.51 -11.31
C GLU A 102 -26.02 -15.40 -10.40
N LYS A 103 -24.75 -15.59 -10.76
CA LYS A 103 -23.78 -16.38 -9.96
C LYS A 103 -23.26 -15.61 -8.75
N GLN A 104 -23.51 -14.31 -8.67
CA GLN A 104 -22.97 -13.42 -7.63
C GLN A 104 -21.42 -13.46 -7.53
N ILE A 105 -20.75 -13.47 -8.68
CA ILE A 105 -19.30 -13.47 -8.76
C ILE A 105 -18.79 -12.32 -9.63
N ILE A 106 -17.58 -11.87 -9.32
CA ILE A 106 -16.79 -11.02 -10.19
C ILE A 106 -15.47 -11.69 -10.53
N THR A 107 -15.12 -11.70 -11.81
CA THR A 107 -13.83 -12.19 -12.32
C THR A 107 -12.99 -11.00 -12.75
N ILE A 108 -11.75 -10.93 -12.29
CA ILE A 108 -10.83 -9.82 -12.54
C ILE A 108 -9.63 -10.35 -13.30
N GLY A 109 -9.34 -9.76 -14.44
CA GLY A 109 -8.12 -10.00 -15.22
C GLY A 109 -7.00 -9.09 -14.74
N ILE A 110 -5.82 -9.66 -14.51
CA ILE A 110 -4.65 -8.99 -13.96
C ILE A 110 -3.61 -8.88 -15.06
N ASN A 111 -2.95 -7.72 -15.15
CA ASN A 111 -1.80 -7.57 -16.02
C ASN A 111 -0.62 -8.40 -15.49
N GLU A 112 0.11 -9.07 -16.37
CA GLU A 112 1.27 -9.89 -15.98
C GLU A 112 2.35 -9.06 -15.30
N GLU A 113 2.57 -7.83 -15.75
CA GLU A 113 3.51 -6.89 -15.14
C GLU A 113 3.13 -6.53 -13.70
N PHE A 114 1.84 -6.60 -13.35
CA PHE A 114 1.39 -6.34 -11.99
C PHE A 114 1.80 -7.44 -11.01
N LYS A 115 2.16 -8.63 -11.49
CA LYS A 115 2.64 -9.72 -10.62
C LYS A 115 3.89 -9.32 -9.85
N TYR A 116 4.80 -8.54 -10.44
CA TYR A 116 5.99 -8.11 -9.75
C TYR A 116 5.68 -7.19 -8.57
N ILE A 117 4.56 -6.44 -8.63
CA ILE A 117 4.10 -5.58 -7.53
C ILE A 117 3.59 -6.42 -6.34
N LEU A 118 3.06 -7.62 -6.59
CA LEU A 118 2.35 -8.42 -5.58
C LEU A 118 3.05 -9.72 -5.18
N ASN A 119 3.95 -10.22 -6.01
CA ASN A 119 4.62 -11.49 -5.80
C ASN A 119 6.11 -11.31 -5.51
N GLU A 120 6.75 -12.37 -4.97
CA GLU A 120 8.19 -12.45 -4.70
C GLU A 120 8.78 -11.27 -3.89
N LEU A 121 7.96 -10.65 -3.04
CA LEU A 121 8.32 -9.47 -2.28
C LEU A 121 9.24 -9.86 -1.12
N THR A 122 10.53 -9.87 -1.36
CA THR A 122 11.58 -10.14 -0.37
C THR A 122 12.06 -8.87 0.33
N SER A 123 12.00 -7.74 -0.37
CA SER A 123 12.41 -6.43 0.12
C SER A 123 11.54 -5.34 -0.52
N ASN A 124 11.65 -4.12 -0.02
CA ASN A 124 10.98 -2.95 -0.60
C ASN A 124 9.45 -3.09 -0.72
N PHE A 125 8.79 -3.59 0.34
CA PHE A 125 7.36 -3.81 0.35
C PHE A 125 6.63 -3.15 1.52
N THR A 126 5.38 -2.82 1.27
CA THR A 126 4.39 -2.40 2.27
C THR A 126 3.54 -3.61 2.66
N ARG A 127 3.29 -3.80 3.96
CA ARG A 127 2.44 -4.86 4.52
C ARG A 127 1.56 -4.33 5.64
N PHE A 128 0.30 -4.75 5.65
CA PHE A 128 -0.67 -4.45 6.72
C PHE A 128 -1.85 -5.42 6.69
N GLU A 129 -2.59 -5.46 7.79
CA GLU A 129 -3.80 -6.26 7.91
C GLU A 129 -4.98 -5.55 7.23
N LEU A 130 -5.71 -6.25 6.37
CA LEU A 130 -6.84 -5.68 5.63
C LEU A 130 -7.95 -5.22 6.56
N ASP A 131 -8.24 -6.00 7.63
CA ASP A 131 -9.30 -5.66 8.59
C ASP A 131 -9.04 -4.31 9.29
N GLU A 132 -7.81 -4.02 9.65
CA GLU A 132 -7.44 -2.71 10.20
C GLU A 132 -7.67 -1.59 9.17
N PHE A 133 -7.24 -1.83 7.93
CA PHE A 133 -7.32 -0.83 6.86
C PHE A 133 -8.75 -0.44 6.49
N VAL A 134 -9.66 -1.42 6.40
CA VAL A 134 -11.05 -1.16 5.98
C VAL A 134 -11.85 -0.39 7.02
N ASN A 135 -11.41 -0.38 8.27
CA ASN A 135 -12.04 0.37 9.36
C ASN A 135 -11.82 1.89 9.26
N PHE A 136 -10.77 2.35 8.57
CA PHE A 136 -10.57 3.79 8.38
C PHE A 136 -11.64 4.37 7.47
N LYS A 137 -12.22 5.49 7.88
CA LYS A 137 -13.30 6.17 7.15
C LYS A 137 -12.74 7.16 6.13
N SER A 138 -11.69 7.89 6.51
CA SER A 138 -11.09 8.93 5.68
C SER A 138 -10.21 8.32 4.58
N THR A 139 -10.40 8.76 3.34
CA THR A 139 -9.50 8.42 2.22
C THR A 139 -8.09 8.94 2.47
N TYR A 140 -7.94 10.12 3.08
CA TYR A 140 -6.63 10.64 3.47
C TYR A 140 -5.95 9.75 4.52
N THR A 141 -6.70 9.21 5.47
CA THR A 141 -6.15 8.27 6.45
C THR A 141 -5.67 6.99 5.78
N LYS A 142 -6.44 6.44 4.83
CA LYS A 142 -6.06 5.24 4.07
C LYS A 142 -4.78 5.47 3.25
N GLU A 143 -4.70 6.59 2.55
CA GLU A 143 -3.53 6.97 1.76
C GLU A 143 -2.29 7.19 2.63
N PHE A 144 -2.45 7.88 3.76
CA PHE A 144 -1.38 8.08 4.73
C PHE A 144 -0.92 6.76 5.35
N TYR A 145 -1.85 5.90 5.75
CA TYR A 145 -1.57 4.62 6.38
C TYR A 145 -0.72 3.70 5.49
N ARG A 146 -1.03 3.59 4.20
CA ARG A 146 -0.23 2.80 3.25
C ARG A 146 1.24 3.25 3.26
N ARG A 147 1.49 4.56 3.20
CA ARG A 147 2.84 5.13 3.22
C ARG A 147 3.50 5.00 4.58
N MET A 148 2.75 5.23 5.65
CA MET A 148 3.25 4.99 7.02
C MET A 148 3.74 3.53 7.18
N LYS A 149 3.01 2.55 6.66
CA LYS A 149 3.40 1.13 6.69
C LYS A 149 4.62 0.82 5.82
N GLN A 150 4.91 1.59 4.79
CA GLN A 150 6.18 1.52 4.05
C GLN A 150 7.38 1.81 4.97
N PHE A 151 7.27 2.81 5.82
CA PHE A 151 8.32 3.23 6.76
C PHE A 151 8.19 2.62 8.16
N ARG A 152 7.46 1.51 8.30
CA ARG A 152 7.13 0.89 9.60
C ARG A 152 8.34 0.53 10.46
N TYR A 153 9.48 0.23 9.87
CA TYR A 153 10.69 -0.15 10.62
C TYR A 153 11.53 1.05 11.06
N THR A 154 11.56 2.10 10.27
CA THR A 154 12.24 3.35 10.62
C THR A 154 11.41 4.19 11.60
N GLY A 155 10.07 4.12 11.47
CA GLY A 155 9.14 4.94 12.25
C GLY A 155 9.15 6.41 11.86
N ILE A 156 9.76 6.75 10.71
CA ILE A 156 9.91 8.13 10.23
C ILE A 156 9.64 8.16 8.73
N TRP A 157 8.79 9.10 8.31
CA TRP A 157 8.59 9.47 6.92
C TRP A 157 8.81 10.98 6.77
N ILE A 158 9.76 11.37 5.92
CA ILE A 158 10.06 12.77 5.61
C ILE A 158 9.71 13.00 4.14
N VAL A 159 9.02 14.08 3.85
CA VAL A 159 8.53 14.39 2.51
C VAL A 159 8.45 15.91 2.33
N ASP A 160 8.76 16.41 1.14
CA ASP A 160 8.51 17.81 0.82
C ASP A 160 7.00 18.09 0.58
N ILE A 161 6.62 19.36 0.60
CA ILE A 161 5.21 19.74 0.56
C ILE A 161 4.55 19.43 -0.79
N GLU A 162 5.28 19.55 -1.90
CA GLU A 162 4.72 19.31 -3.23
C GLU A 162 4.56 17.80 -3.47
N GLU A 163 5.57 17.02 -3.11
CA GLU A 163 5.49 15.56 -3.14
C GLU A 163 4.38 15.05 -2.21
N PHE A 164 4.26 15.58 -0.99
CA PHE A 164 3.18 15.24 -0.06
C PHE A 164 1.80 15.50 -0.66
N LYS A 165 1.60 16.69 -1.25
CA LYS A 165 0.34 17.01 -1.93
C LYS A 165 0.04 16.05 -3.07
N TYR A 166 1.05 15.73 -3.88
CA TYR A 166 0.92 14.80 -4.99
C TYR A 166 0.53 13.40 -4.50
N LEU A 167 1.30 12.83 -3.56
CA LEU A 167 1.09 11.48 -3.04
C LEU A 167 -0.25 11.32 -2.32
N MET A 168 -0.69 12.36 -1.60
CA MET A 168 -1.93 12.36 -0.82
C MET A 168 -3.15 12.85 -1.62
N ASP A 169 -2.96 13.16 -2.91
CA ASP A 169 -3.98 13.74 -3.78
C ASP A 169 -4.64 15.01 -3.19
N ILE A 170 -3.82 15.87 -2.61
CA ILE A 170 -4.30 17.12 -2.01
C ILE A 170 -4.42 18.17 -3.12
N PRO A 171 -5.56 18.86 -3.25
CA PRO A 171 -5.72 19.96 -4.20
C PRO A 171 -4.61 21.01 -4.05
N LEU A 172 -4.01 21.43 -5.17
CA LEU A 172 -2.87 22.36 -5.17
C LEU A 172 -3.18 23.69 -4.47
N ASN A 173 -4.43 24.13 -4.51
CA ASN A 173 -4.90 25.36 -3.88
C ASN A 173 -5.06 25.27 -2.35
N TYR A 174 -4.90 24.06 -1.75
CA TYR A 174 -4.97 23.93 -0.29
C TYR A 174 -3.78 24.63 0.37
N LYS A 175 -4.11 25.61 1.23
CA LYS A 175 -3.16 26.24 2.15
C LYS A 175 -2.89 25.30 3.33
N ILE A 176 -1.82 25.55 4.08
CA ILE A 176 -1.42 24.75 5.24
C ILE A 176 -2.56 24.58 6.25
N ASP A 177 -3.29 25.64 6.58
CA ASP A 177 -4.43 25.59 7.51
C ASP A 177 -5.55 24.67 7.00
N THR A 178 -5.72 24.59 5.68
CA THR A 178 -6.69 23.68 5.05
C THR A 178 -6.21 22.24 5.13
N ILE A 179 -4.91 22.01 4.90
CA ILE A 179 -4.27 20.69 5.08
C ILE A 179 -4.41 20.23 6.54
N ASP A 180 -4.13 21.10 7.50
CA ASP A 180 -4.30 20.78 8.93
C ASP A 180 -5.73 20.31 9.25
N LYS A 181 -6.74 21.05 8.75
CA LYS A 181 -8.15 20.76 9.04
C LYS A 181 -8.70 19.56 8.27
N LYS A 182 -8.41 19.45 6.97
CA LYS A 182 -9.06 18.47 6.08
C LYS A 182 -8.25 17.18 5.91
N VAL A 183 -6.93 17.23 6.11
CA VAL A 183 -6.02 16.10 5.92
C VAL A 183 -5.49 15.60 7.25
N PHE A 184 -4.80 16.44 8.01
CA PHE A 184 -4.15 15.98 9.25
C PHE A 184 -5.14 15.68 10.37
N LYS A 185 -6.20 16.43 10.52
CA LYS A 185 -7.19 16.18 11.59
C LYS A 185 -7.83 14.79 11.46
N PRO A 186 -8.34 14.33 10.29
CA PRO A 186 -8.82 12.94 10.14
C PRO A 186 -7.74 11.90 10.42
N ILE A 187 -6.52 12.10 9.91
CA ILE A 187 -5.39 11.20 10.13
C ILE A 187 -5.07 11.07 11.62
N MET A 188 -5.00 12.19 12.34
CA MET A 188 -4.73 12.19 13.78
C MET A 188 -5.85 11.54 14.59
N ASN A 189 -7.11 11.72 14.18
CA ASN A 189 -8.24 11.11 14.87
C ASN A 189 -8.24 9.58 14.75
N GLU A 190 -7.82 9.03 13.59
CA GLU A 190 -7.88 7.59 13.34
C GLU A 190 -6.57 6.85 13.63
N LEU A 191 -5.41 7.53 13.54
CA LEU A 191 -4.09 6.92 13.71
C LEU A 191 -3.28 7.47 14.89
N GLY A 192 -3.62 8.67 15.38
CA GLY A 192 -2.79 9.43 16.32
C GLY A 192 -2.40 8.64 17.54
N GLU A 193 -3.36 8.10 18.27
CA GLU A 193 -3.16 7.36 19.50
C GLU A 193 -2.53 5.98 19.25
N ASN A 194 -3.13 5.19 18.37
CA ASN A 194 -2.71 3.81 18.10
C ASN A 194 -1.27 3.70 17.61
N TYR A 195 -0.81 4.71 16.87
CA TYR A 195 0.54 4.73 16.29
C TYR A 195 1.48 5.74 16.95
N ASN A 196 1.05 6.42 18.01
CA ASN A 196 1.82 7.52 18.63
C ASN A 196 2.33 8.50 17.56
N LEU A 197 1.43 8.86 16.62
CA LEU A 197 1.76 9.66 15.46
C LEU A 197 2.04 11.12 15.85
N LYS A 198 3.16 11.65 15.39
CA LYS A 198 3.53 13.06 15.52
C LYS A 198 3.76 13.65 14.14
N ILE A 199 3.18 14.83 13.88
CA ILE A 199 3.31 15.59 12.62
C ILE A 199 4.16 16.82 12.91
N ILE A 200 5.31 16.94 12.26
CA ILE A 200 6.26 18.03 12.42
C ILE A 200 6.37 18.78 11.10
N LYS A 201 6.06 20.07 11.10
CA LYS A 201 6.24 20.94 9.93
C LYS A 201 7.68 21.36 9.80
N LYS A 202 8.26 21.17 8.62
CA LYS A 202 9.59 21.66 8.26
C LYS A 202 9.45 23.03 7.59
N TYR A 203 10.35 23.92 7.90
CA TYR A 203 10.32 25.29 7.39
C TYR A 203 11.59 25.62 6.61
N LYS A 204 11.44 26.30 5.48
CA LYS A 204 12.54 26.89 4.74
C LYS A 204 12.59 28.38 5.02
N LYS A 205 13.76 28.91 5.39
CA LYS A 205 13.96 30.35 5.53
C LYS A 205 13.76 31.03 4.19
N GLY A 206 12.91 32.05 4.13
CA GLY A 206 12.79 32.92 2.93
C GLY A 206 14.10 33.70 2.72
N LEU A 207 14.40 33.97 1.46
CA LEU A 207 15.44 34.93 1.11
C LEU A 207 14.97 36.34 1.53
N GLY A 208 15.59 36.92 2.59
CA GLY A 208 15.26 38.25 3.12
C GLY A 208 14.34 38.24 4.36
N ARG A 209 13.71 39.37 4.67
CA ARG A 209 12.81 39.59 5.84
C ARG A 209 11.46 38.84 5.75
N GLY A 210 11.30 37.88 4.84
CA GLY A 210 10.06 37.15 4.63
C GLY A 210 9.80 36.08 5.71
N ARG A 211 8.49 35.81 5.95
CA ARG A 211 8.01 34.73 6.86
C ARG A 211 8.48 33.37 6.37
N SER A 212 9.03 32.53 7.25
CA SER A 212 9.36 31.15 6.94
C SER A 212 8.15 30.40 6.38
N ARG A 213 8.35 29.67 5.28
CA ARG A 213 7.28 28.88 4.64
C ARG A 213 7.48 27.39 4.96
N VAL A 214 6.38 26.67 5.14
CA VAL A 214 6.41 25.21 5.28
C VAL A 214 6.95 24.63 3.98
N SER A 215 8.05 23.90 4.06
CA SER A 215 8.72 23.25 2.94
C SER A 215 8.46 21.75 2.86
N GLY A 216 7.99 21.15 3.96
CA GLY A 216 7.71 19.73 4.02
C GLY A 216 7.19 19.30 5.38
N PHE A 217 7.09 18.00 5.54
CA PHE A 217 6.59 17.37 6.76
C PHE A 217 7.52 16.23 7.18
N GLU A 218 7.62 16.03 8.49
CA GLU A 218 8.22 14.86 9.09
C GLU A 218 7.17 14.19 9.97
N PHE A 219 6.88 12.94 9.66
CA PHE A 219 5.95 12.12 10.42
C PHE A 219 6.75 11.12 11.24
N ARG A 220 6.50 11.10 12.55
CA ARG A 220 7.09 10.12 13.47
C ARG A 220 5.98 9.24 14.03
N PHE A 221 6.22 7.93 14.07
CA PHE A 221 5.24 6.98 14.56
C PHE A 221 5.90 5.74 15.17
N LYS A 222 5.12 4.94 15.88
CA LYS A 222 5.58 3.72 16.53
C LYS A 222 6.19 2.75 15.53
N LYS A 223 7.43 2.35 15.78
CA LYS A 223 8.15 1.36 14.96
C LYS A 223 7.57 -0.04 15.14
N SER A 224 7.56 -0.83 14.07
CA SER A 224 7.36 -2.28 14.18
C SER A 224 8.58 -2.95 14.83
N ASN A 225 8.34 -3.98 15.64
CA ASN A 225 9.42 -4.66 16.37
C ASN A 225 10.33 -5.46 15.42
N LYS A 226 11.62 -5.58 15.77
CA LYS A 226 12.59 -6.45 15.06
C LYS A 226 12.09 -7.90 14.95
N LYS A 227 11.38 -8.41 15.97
CA LYS A 227 10.78 -9.75 15.97
C LYS A 227 9.78 -9.92 14.83
N GLN A 228 8.90 -8.94 14.59
CA GLN A 228 7.96 -8.97 13.46
C GLN A 228 8.68 -9.01 12.11
N LYS A 229 9.80 -8.28 11.96
CA LYS A 229 10.65 -8.34 10.76
C LYS A 229 11.20 -9.75 10.52
N THR A 230 11.64 -10.43 11.58
CA THR A 230 12.16 -11.80 11.53
C THR A 230 11.06 -12.80 11.20
N ASP A 231 9.88 -12.65 11.79
CA ASP A 231 8.73 -13.51 11.55
C ASP A 231 8.21 -13.33 10.12
N GLU A 232 8.12 -12.11 9.61
CA GLU A 232 7.79 -11.82 8.21
C GLU A 232 8.79 -12.45 7.22
N ALA A 233 10.09 -12.45 7.55
CA ALA A 233 11.12 -13.09 6.75
C ALA A 233 10.98 -14.63 6.76
N LYS A 234 10.61 -15.22 7.91
CA LYS A 234 10.36 -16.66 8.04
C LYS A 234 9.11 -17.09 7.27
N ASP A 235 8.01 -16.33 7.37
CA ASP A 235 6.79 -16.59 6.62
C ASP A 235 7.04 -16.54 5.11
N LEU A 236 7.83 -15.55 4.66
CA LEU A 236 8.23 -15.47 3.27
C LEU A 236 9.12 -16.65 2.85
N ALA A 237 10.08 -17.02 3.70
CA ALA A 237 10.92 -18.17 3.45
C ALA A 237 10.11 -19.46 3.32
N LYS A 238 9.07 -19.62 4.15
CA LYS A 238 8.15 -20.75 4.10
C LYS A 238 7.35 -20.77 2.79
N ILE A 239 6.80 -19.63 2.37
CA ILE A 239 6.05 -19.50 1.12
C ILE A 239 6.94 -19.81 -0.10
N LEU A 240 8.16 -19.25 -0.12
CA LEU A 240 9.13 -19.51 -1.19
C LEU A 240 9.55 -20.97 -1.21
N PHE A 241 9.71 -21.59 -0.05
CA PHE A 241 10.00 -23.01 0.09
C PHE A 241 8.85 -23.87 -0.44
N GLU A 242 7.61 -23.58 -0.05
CA GLU A 242 6.42 -24.31 -0.52
C GLU A 242 6.22 -24.17 -2.04
N ASN A 243 6.50 -22.99 -2.62
CA ASN A 243 6.40 -22.76 -4.06
C ASN A 243 7.55 -23.36 -4.88
N ASN A 244 8.74 -23.52 -4.29
CA ASN A 244 9.94 -24.05 -4.96
C ASN A 244 10.28 -25.50 -4.58
N LEU A 245 9.44 -26.16 -3.80
CA LEU A 245 9.66 -27.54 -3.30
C LEU A 245 9.88 -28.60 -4.39
N LYS A 246 9.63 -28.26 -5.66
CA LYS A 246 9.89 -29.17 -6.79
C LYS A 246 11.34 -29.15 -7.31
N THR A 247 12.21 -28.24 -6.84
CA THR A 247 13.51 -27.98 -7.46
C THR A 247 14.72 -27.90 -6.52
N PHE A 248 14.55 -27.88 -5.19
CA PHE A 248 15.68 -27.75 -4.26
C PHE A 248 15.65 -28.74 -3.10
N ASP A 249 16.82 -29.29 -2.77
CA ASP A 249 17.07 -30.01 -1.53
C ASP A 249 16.96 -29.07 -0.32
N TYR A 250 16.54 -29.60 0.84
CA TYR A 250 16.32 -28.84 2.09
C TYR A 250 17.56 -28.05 2.55
N ALA A 251 18.76 -28.59 2.36
CA ALA A 251 20.02 -27.93 2.72
C ALA A 251 20.31 -26.73 1.79
N GLN A 252 20.02 -26.87 0.50
CA GLN A 252 20.16 -25.80 -0.49
C GLN A 252 19.14 -24.68 -0.27
N ALA A 253 17.91 -25.03 0.09
CA ALA A 253 16.86 -24.07 0.43
C ALA A 253 17.24 -23.24 1.66
N ASN A 254 17.71 -23.88 2.73
CA ASN A 254 18.18 -23.20 3.94
C ASN A 254 19.40 -22.29 3.68
N ALA A 255 20.36 -22.74 2.88
CA ALA A 255 21.53 -21.95 2.51
C ALA A 255 21.12 -20.71 1.67
N TYR A 256 20.18 -20.87 0.74
CA TYR A 256 19.63 -19.78 -0.06
C TYR A 256 18.89 -18.75 0.81
N ILE A 257 18.04 -19.21 1.73
CA ILE A 257 17.29 -18.38 2.68
C ILE A 257 18.24 -17.59 3.56
N ASN A 258 19.23 -18.26 4.18
CA ASN A 258 20.20 -17.60 5.06
C ASN A 258 21.08 -16.58 4.31
N ARG A 259 21.42 -16.86 3.05
CA ARG A 259 22.16 -15.94 2.18
C ARG A 259 21.32 -14.71 1.83
N LYS A 260 20.03 -14.86 1.55
CA LYS A 260 19.10 -13.74 1.25
C LYS A 260 18.83 -12.90 2.48
N ILE A 261 18.68 -13.49 3.67
CA ILE A 261 18.54 -12.76 4.94
C ILE A 261 19.81 -11.93 5.20
N LYS A 262 21.01 -12.47 5.03
CA LYS A 262 22.28 -11.73 5.18
C LYS A 262 22.44 -10.59 4.18
N ILE A 263 22.01 -10.78 2.94
CA ILE A 263 22.02 -9.71 1.92
C ILE A 263 21.02 -8.62 2.31
N PHE A 264 19.83 -8.99 2.79
CA PHE A 264 18.79 -8.09 3.23
C PHE A 264 19.27 -7.22 4.41
N ASP A 265 19.92 -7.81 5.41
CA ASP A 265 20.48 -7.07 6.55
C ASP A 265 21.60 -6.11 6.11
N LYS A 266 22.49 -6.51 5.19
CA LYS A 266 23.52 -5.62 4.63
C LYS A 266 22.96 -4.44 3.83
N ILE A 267 21.91 -4.67 3.03
CA ILE A 267 21.28 -3.61 2.25
C ILE A 267 20.55 -2.64 3.20
N PHE A 268 19.89 -3.16 4.23
CA PHE A 268 19.18 -2.34 5.20
C PHE A 268 20.12 -1.48 6.04
N ASP A 269 21.26 -2.01 6.47
CA ASP A 269 22.27 -1.25 7.19
C ASP A 269 22.89 -0.15 6.33
N ARG A 270 23.06 -0.39 5.02
CA ARG A 270 23.54 0.59 4.06
C ARG A 270 22.54 1.73 3.81
N TYR A 271 21.24 1.43 3.77
CA TYR A 271 20.18 2.43 3.64
C TYR A 271 20.03 3.29 4.90
N ASN A 272 20.21 2.71 6.08
CA ASN A 272 20.20 3.47 7.34
C ASN A 272 21.43 4.40 7.47
N TYR A 273 22.56 4.04 6.86
CA TYR A 273 23.77 4.90 6.83
C TYR A 273 23.60 6.11 5.90
N LEU A 274 22.91 5.94 4.77
CA LEU A 274 22.68 7.01 3.78
C LEU A 274 21.56 8.00 4.21
N SER A 275 20.75 7.65 5.17
CA SER A 275 19.71 8.54 5.73
C SER A 275 20.21 9.40 6.91
N ILE A 276 21.49 9.28 7.28
CA ILE A 276 22.14 10.04 8.39
C ILE A 276 23.13 11.09 7.85
N ILE A 277 23.44 11.07 6.54
CA ILE A 277 24.20 12.11 5.85
C ILE A 277 23.22 12.99 5.05
#